data_281da9f503aa57d59c5a5e662203771e
#
_entry.id   281da9f503aa57d59c5a5e662203771e
#
_cell.length_a   1.000
_cell.length_b   1.000
_cell.length_c   1.000
_cell.angle_alpha   90.00
_cell.angle_beta   90.00
_cell.angle_gamma   90.00
#
_symmetry.space_group_name_H-M   'P 1'
#
loop_
_entity.id
_entity.type
_entity.pdbx_description
1 polymer ?
#
loop_
_entity_poly.entity_id
_entity_poly.type
_entity_poly.pdbx_seq_one_letter_code
_entity_poly.pdbx_strand_id
1 'polypeptide(L)'
;MTRDATWAATWAATWAVVPVKRLDAAKQRLAGVLDPAARRGLSLAMLADVLDALDATAGLDGAAVVSRDSDVLELARRRGLRVIPETGAGLNAAVTQAATVLSAAGCARLLVMPADLPLAAPEEIAQILAALPEAPGLTLVPDRHGVGTNGFLCSPPDAVAPCFGADSFARHLEAARDAAIPATVLRLPGLALDIDTPEDLRAFMEAPGPTWAHAALRAARSAAPLAVGGAR
;
A
#
# COMPACT_ATOMS: atom_id res chain seq x y z
N MET A 1 2.72 26.69 -11.35
CA MET A 1 3.04 27.26 -10.04
C MET A 1 3.69 26.16 -9.23
N THR A 2 5.02 26.20 -9.13
CA THR A 2 5.82 25.26 -8.33
C THR A 2 5.53 25.52 -6.86
N ARG A 3 4.98 24.54 -6.16
CA ARG A 3 4.92 24.55 -4.70
C ARG A 3 6.34 24.42 -4.19
N ASP A 4 6.94 25.54 -3.83
CA ASP A 4 8.20 25.56 -3.09
C ASP A 4 7.97 24.83 -1.77
N ALA A 5 8.73 23.74 -1.61
CA ALA A 5 8.66 22.86 -0.44
C ALA A 5 9.37 23.51 0.76
N THR A 6 8.76 24.51 1.35
CA THR A 6 9.08 24.90 2.74
C THR A 6 8.31 23.96 3.66
N TRP A 7 8.87 22.82 3.98
CA TRP A 7 8.38 21.88 4.99
C TRP A 7 8.59 22.50 6.38
N ALA A 8 7.69 23.41 6.77
CA ALA A 8 7.64 23.85 8.16
C ALA A 8 7.15 22.67 9.01
N ALA A 9 7.97 22.23 9.92
CA ALA A 9 7.69 21.15 10.86
C ALA A 9 6.48 21.53 11.73
N THR A 10 5.31 21.02 11.36
CA THR A 10 4.16 20.92 12.26
C THR A 10 4.34 19.63 13.06
N TRP A 11 4.45 19.74 14.39
CA TRP A 11 4.77 18.67 15.35
C TRP A 11 3.72 17.54 15.46
N ALA A 12 2.95 17.28 14.42
CA ALA A 12 1.94 16.23 14.37
C ALA A 12 1.68 15.71 12.94
N ALA A 13 2.63 15.86 12.01
CA ALA A 13 2.42 15.50 10.61
C ALA A 13 2.16 14.00 10.45
N THR A 14 1.09 13.67 9.71
CA THR A 14 0.71 12.30 9.37
C THR A 14 1.11 12.02 7.92
N TRP A 15 1.98 11.05 7.73
CA TRP A 15 2.43 10.63 6.41
C TRP A 15 1.99 9.21 6.09
N ALA A 16 1.70 8.97 4.81
CA ALA A 16 1.56 7.61 4.30
C ALA A 16 2.85 7.15 3.62
N VAL A 17 3.17 5.86 3.70
CA VAL A 17 4.21 5.23 2.91
C VAL A 17 3.69 3.99 2.22
N VAL A 18 3.99 3.87 0.92
CA VAL A 18 3.66 2.71 0.10
C VAL A 18 4.96 2.02 -0.29
N PRO A 19 5.30 0.90 0.35
CA PRO A 19 6.46 0.10 -0.04
C PRO A 19 6.12 -0.74 -1.28
N VAL A 20 6.97 -0.66 -2.31
CA VAL A 20 6.76 -1.38 -3.56
C VAL A 20 8.01 -2.16 -3.94
N LYS A 21 7.89 -3.49 -4.02
CA LYS A 21 8.95 -4.37 -4.53
C LYS A 21 9.15 -4.17 -6.03
N ARG A 22 10.25 -4.70 -6.57
CA ARG A 22 10.48 -4.74 -8.03
C ARG A 22 9.32 -5.44 -8.74
N LEU A 23 8.83 -4.84 -9.81
CA LEU A 23 7.66 -5.29 -10.54
C LEU A 23 7.96 -6.46 -11.50
N ASP A 24 9.21 -6.73 -11.83
CA ASP A 24 9.63 -7.86 -12.67
C ASP A 24 9.27 -9.23 -12.05
N ALA A 25 9.27 -9.31 -10.71
CA ALA A 25 8.87 -10.49 -9.96
C ALA A 25 7.49 -10.33 -9.27
N ALA A 26 6.70 -9.30 -9.64
CA ALA A 26 5.41 -9.07 -9.00
C ALA A 26 4.37 -10.13 -9.40
N LYS A 27 3.48 -10.43 -8.45
CA LYS A 27 2.26 -11.23 -8.65
C LYS A 27 2.51 -12.59 -9.34
N GLN A 28 3.57 -13.31 -8.92
CA GLN A 28 3.93 -14.61 -9.51
C GLN A 28 2.80 -15.65 -9.39
N ARG A 29 1.97 -15.58 -8.35
CA ARG A 29 0.80 -16.46 -8.20
C ARG A 29 -0.27 -16.25 -9.28
N LEU A 30 -0.23 -15.12 -9.99
CA LEU A 30 -1.10 -14.83 -11.14
C LEU A 30 -0.50 -15.30 -12.48
N ALA A 31 0.69 -15.94 -12.50
CA ALA A 31 1.37 -16.33 -13.74
C ALA A 31 0.56 -17.33 -14.61
N GLY A 32 -0.37 -18.08 -14.00
CA GLY A 32 -1.27 -18.97 -14.74
C GLY A 32 -2.42 -18.25 -15.45
N VAL A 33 -2.68 -16.98 -15.17
CA VAL A 33 -3.82 -16.23 -15.72
C VAL A 33 -3.43 -14.90 -16.36
N LEU A 34 -2.24 -14.39 -16.08
CA LEU A 34 -1.69 -13.13 -16.61
C LEU A 34 -0.25 -13.34 -17.06
N ASP A 35 0.09 -12.87 -18.25
CA ASP A 35 1.48 -12.82 -18.71
C ASP A 35 2.33 -11.80 -17.91
N PRO A 36 3.67 -11.79 -18.06
CA PRO A 36 4.53 -10.88 -17.30
C PRO A 36 4.21 -9.40 -17.52
N ALA A 37 3.86 -8.99 -18.73
CA ALA A 37 3.53 -7.59 -19.04
C ALA A 37 2.21 -7.17 -18.38
N ALA A 38 1.19 -8.04 -18.43
CA ALA A 38 -0.08 -7.83 -17.78
C ALA A 38 0.05 -7.75 -16.25
N ARG A 39 0.87 -8.62 -15.62
CA ARG A 39 1.15 -8.56 -14.18
C ARG A 39 1.84 -7.25 -13.77
N ARG A 40 2.83 -6.81 -14.57
CA ARG A 40 3.50 -5.53 -14.35
C ARG A 40 2.52 -4.37 -14.49
N GLY A 41 1.71 -4.35 -15.56
CA GLY A 41 0.70 -3.33 -15.80
C GLY A 41 -0.34 -3.27 -14.68
N LEU A 42 -0.83 -4.43 -14.24
CA LEU A 42 -1.75 -4.52 -13.10
C LEU A 42 -1.12 -3.96 -11.81
N SER A 43 0.13 -4.31 -11.51
CA SER A 43 0.80 -3.81 -10.30
C SER A 43 0.98 -2.29 -10.31
N LEU A 44 1.31 -1.68 -11.45
CA LEU A 44 1.39 -0.22 -11.59
C LEU A 44 0.00 0.43 -11.48
N ALA A 45 -1.03 -0.20 -12.01
CA ALA A 45 -2.40 0.29 -11.93
C ALA A 45 -2.94 0.24 -10.50
N MET A 46 -2.72 -0.86 -9.78
CA MET A 46 -3.08 -0.96 -8.35
C MET A 46 -2.35 0.08 -7.49
N LEU A 47 -1.05 0.28 -7.73
CA LEU A 47 -0.31 1.37 -7.08
C LEU A 47 -0.96 2.73 -7.38
N ALA A 48 -1.38 2.97 -8.62
CA ALA A 48 -2.05 4.21 -8.99
C ALA A 48 -3.37 4.40 -8.22
N ASP A 49 -4.18 3.34 -8.08
CA ASP A 49 -5.43 3.38 -7.30
C ASP A 49 -5.14 3.72 -5.82
N VAL A 50 -4.16 3.08 -5.19
CA VAL A 50 -3.75 3.37 -3.79
C VAL A 50 -3.27 4.82 -3.65
N LEU A 51 -2.45 5.31 -4.58
CA LEU A 51 -1.94 6.69 -4.52
C LEU A 51 -3.05 7.72 -4.72
N ASP A 52 -4.05 7.45 -5.57
CA ASP A 52 -5.21 8.33 -5.75
C ASP A 52 -6.08 8.37 -4.48
N ALA A 53 -6.27 7.22 -3.81
CA ALA A 53 -6.99 7.16 -2.53
C ALA A 53 -6.25 7.94 -1.43
N LEU A 54 -4.93 7.83 -1.35
CA LEU A 54 -4.12 8.58 -0.38
C LEU A 54 -4.16 10.09 -0.64
N ASP A 55 -4.08 10.51 -1.91
CA ASP A 55 -4.13 11.94 -2.28
C ASP A 55 -5.49 12.57 -1.96
N ALA A 56 -6.56 11.79 -2.10
CA ALA A 56 -7.93 12.23 -1.77
C ALA A 56 -8.26 12.18 -0.26
N THR A 57 -7.39 11.59 0.56
CA THR A 57 -7.65 11.43 2.00
C THR A 57 -7.35 12.71 2.76
N ALA A 58 -8.35 13.25 3.44
CA ALA A 58 -8.15 14.35 4.37
C ALA A 58 -7.39 13.90 5.63
N GLY A 59 -6.47 14.74 6.11
CA GLY A 59 -5.70 14.47 7.33
C GLY A 59 -4.35 13.79 7.08
N LEU A 60 -3.97 13.52 5.82
CA LEU A 60 -2.61 13.22 5.42
C LEU A 60 -1.88 14.49 5.00
N ASP A 61 -0.69 14.71 5.56
CA ASP A 61 0.19 15.82 5.21
C ASP A 61 1.09 15.50 4.02
N GLY A 62 1.21 14.22 3.67
CA GLY A 62 1.95 13.76 2.52
C GLY A 62 1.99 12.25 2.37
N ALA A 63 2.47 11.83 1.21
CA ALA A 63 2.72 10.43 0.93
C ALA A 63 4.11 10.21 0.33
N ALA A 64 4.68 9.04 0.60
CA ALA A 64 5.97 8.62 0.06
C ALA A 64 5.86 7.22 -0.54
N VAL A 65 6.68 6.96 -1.55
CA VAL A 65 6.87 5.62 -2.11
C VAL A 65 8.30 5.19 -1.86
N VAL A 66 8.48 3.99 -1.29
CA VAL A 66 9.79 3.37 -1.11
C VAL A 66 9.92 2.18 -2.04
N SER A 67 10.93 2.20 -2.93
CA SER A 67 11.11 1.17 -3.96
C SER A 67 12.53 1.16 -4.53
N ARG A 68 12.88 0.06 -5.22
CA ARG A 68 14.04 -0.05 -6.13
C ARG A 68 13.64 -0.03 -7.60
N ASP A 69 12.36 -0.08 -7.91
CA ASP A 69 11.85 -0.12 -9.28
C ASP A 69 11.80 1.30 -9.85
N SER A 70 12.49 1.53 -10.98
CA SER A 70 12.57 2.85 -11.60
C SER A 70 11.22 3.39 -12.06
N ASP A 71 10.34 2.52 -12.59
CA ASP A 71 9.03 2.93 -13.10
C ASP A 71 8.09 3.30 -11.95
N VAL A 72 8.21 2.59 -10.83
CA VAL A 72 7.49 2.92 -9.60
C VAL A 72 7.90 4.29 -9.06
N LEU A 73 9.22 4.54 -8.98
CA LEU A 73 9.75 5.82 -8.50
C LEU A 73 9.39 6.96 -9.46
N GLU A 74 9.39 6.70 -10.77
CA GLU A 74 8.99 7.69 -11.78
C GLU A 74 7.50 8.01 -11.69
N LEU A 75 6.63 7.00 -11.53
CA LEU A 75 5.19 7.20 -11.30
C LEU A 75 4.95 8.10 -10.06
N ALA A 76 5.65 7.82 -8.96
CA ALA A 76 5.54 8.60 -7.73
C ALA A 76 6.00 10.07 -7.93
N ARG A 77 7.13 10.27 -8.63
CA ARG A 77 7.63 11.64 -8.95
C ARG A 77 6.65 12.44 -9.79
N ARG A 78 6.06 11.83 -10.84
CA ARG A 78 5.06 12.49 -11.70
C ARG A 78 3.83 12.94 -10.92
N ARG A 79 3.50 12.26 -9.82
CA ARG A 79 2.42 12.62 -8.90
C ARG A 79 2.85 13.61 -7.82
N GLY A 80 4.09 14.09 -7.83
CA GLY A 80 4.62 15.03 -6.83
C GLY A 80 4.84 14.39 -5.45
N LEU A 81 4.88 13.07 -5.36
CA LEU A 81 5.08 12.35 -4.12
C LEU A 81 6.56 12.27 -3.74
N ARG A 82 6.84 12.13 -2.46
CA ARG A 82 8.19 11.85 -1.99
C ARG A 82 8.63 10.45 -2.40
N VAL A 83 9.83 10.34 -2.97
CA VAL A 83 10.41 9.05 -3.33
C VAL A 83 11.58 8.71 -2.42
N ILE A 84 11.62 7.47 -1.96
CA ILE A 84 12.67 6.95 -1.11
C ILE A 84 13.27 5.74 -1.83
N PRO A 85 14.47 5.87 -2.45
CA PRO A 85 15.16 4.71 -3.02
C PRO A 85 15.45 3.70 -1.91
N GLU A 86 14.93 2.47 -2.07
CA GLU A 86 15.14 1.41 -1.09
C GLU A 86 16.61 0.97 -1.09
N THR A 87 17.24 0.95 0.07
CA THR A 87 18.64 0.53 0.26
C THR A 87 18.77 -0.80 0.98
N GLY A 88 17.77 -1.17 1.78
CA GLY A 88 17.74 -2.42 2.57
C GLY A 88 17.25 -3.64 1.78
N ALA A 89 17.18 -4.78 2.41
CA ALA A 89 16.61 -6.01 1.86
C ALA A 89 15.28 -6.35 2.54
N GLY A 90 14.21 -6.37 1.74
CA GLY A 90 12.89 -6.81 2.17
C GLY A 90 12.00 -5.70 2.74
N LEU A 91 10.70 -6.04 2.84
CA LEU A 91 9.63 -5.10 3.13
C LEU A 91 9.81 -4.38 4.48
N ASN A 92 10.16 -5.11 5.52
CA ASN A 92 10.33 -4.52 6.87
C ASN A 92 11.48 -3.52 6.90
N ALA A 93 12.61 -3.82 6.23
CA ALA A 93 13.73 -2.90 6.13
C ALA A 93 13.35 -1.62 5.33
N ALA A 94 12.56 -1.77 4.26
CA ALA A 94 12.07 -0.64 3.48
C ALA A 94 11.14 0.27 4.30
N VAL A 95 10.23 -0.33 5.09
CA VAL A 95 9.34 0.43 5.99
C VAL A 95 10.13 1.12 7.09
N THR A 96 11.09 0.44 7.73
CA THR A 96 11.96 1.05 8.75
C THR A 96 12.78 2.21 8.18
N GLN A 97 13.35 2.04 6.98
CA GLN A 97 14.05 3.12 6.28
C GLN A 97 13.13 4.33 6.04
N ALA A 98 11.91 4.09 5.57
CA ALA A 98 10.94 5.15 5.32
C ALA A 98 10.54 5.85 6.63
N ALA A 99 10.29 5.10 7.70
CA ALA A 99 9.99 5.65 9.02
C ALA A 99 11.12 6.58 9.51
N THR A 100 12.38 6.15 9.41
CA THR A 100 13.55 6.96 9.78
C THR A 100 13.64 8.25 8.96
N VAL A 101 13.51 8.15 7.62
CA VAL A 101 13.60 9.29 6.70
C VAL A 101 12.46 10.30 6.94
N LEU A 102 11.25 9.80 7.18
CA LEU A 102 10.07 10.65 7.37
C LEU A 102 10.04 11.25 8.77
N SER A 103 10.44 10.52 9.82
CA SER A 103 10.57 11.05 11.18
C SER A 103 11.57 12.20 11.24
N ALA A 104 12.72 12.07 10.56
CA ALA A 104 13.70 13.15 10.44
C ALA A 104 13.14 14.40 9.71
N ALA A 105 12.05 14.24 8.96
CA ALA A 105 11.32 15.32 8.28
C ALA A 105 10.07 15.80 9.05
N GLY A 106 9.89 15.38 10.32
CA GLY A 106 8.80 15.83 11.18
C GLY A 106 7.54 14.96 11.14
N CYS A 107 7.60 13.75 10.55
CA CYS A 107 6.49 12.80 10.61
C CYS A 107 6.31 12.29 12.04
N ALA A 108 5.12 12.50 12.61
CA ALA A 108 4.75 12.01 13.94
C ALA A 108 3.84 10.77 13.89
N ARG A 109 3.17 10.55 12.76
CA ARG A 109 2.27 9.41 12.52
C ARG A 109 2.55 8.83 11.15
N LEU A 110 2.83 7.55 11.07
CA LEU A 110 3.15 6.87 9.81
C LEU A 110 2.13 5.80 9.49
N LEU A 111 1.40 6.00 8.39
CA LEU A 111 0.53 4.99 7.80
C LEU A 111 1.33 4.20 6.75
N VAL A 112 1.43 2.90 6.93
CA VAL A 112 1.98 1.98 5.93
C VAL A 112 0.84 1.25 5.24
N MET A 113 0.78 1.30 3.92
CA MET A 113 -0.19 0.60 3.09
C MET A 113 0.49 -0.16 1.96
N PRO A 114 0.14 -1.43 1.70
CA PRO A 114 0.56 -2.15 0.49
C PRO A 114 0.08 -1.49 -0.80
N ALA A 115 0.77 -1.75 -1.90
CA ALA A 115 0.47 -1.18 -3.22
C ALA A 115 -0.61 -1.94 -4.02
N ASP A 116 -1.15 -3.00 -3.47
CA ASP A 116 -2.03 -3.98 -4.14
C ASP A 116 -3.46 -3.99 -3.61
N LEU A 117 -3.91 -2.83 -3.12
CA LEU A 117 -5.24 -2.57 -2.56
C LEU A 117 -6.06 -1.66 -3.50
N PRO A 118 -6.47 -2.11 -4.69
CA PRO A 118 -7.10 -1.24 -5.70
C PRO A 118 -8.50 -0.76 -5.33
N LEU A 119 -9.09 -1.27 -4.25
CA LEU A 119 -10.39 -0.84 -3.71
C LEU A 119 -10.25 0.06 -2.49
N ALA A 120 -9.04 0.47 -2.13
CA ALA A 120 -8.82 1.42 -1.03
C ALA A 120 -9.63 2.69 -1.24
N ALA A 121 -10.45 3.07 -0.25
CA ALA A 121 -11.28 4.26 -0.30
C ALA A 121 -10.74 5.35 0.65
N PRO A 122 -10.76 6.63 0.25
CA PRO A 122 -10.33 7.73 1.12
C PRO A 122 -11.04 7.75 2.46
N GLU A 123 -12.32 7.39 2.48
CA GLU A 123 -13.14 7.34 3.69
C GLU A 123 -12.68 6.26 4.67
N GLU A 124 -12.22 5.10 4.15
CA GLU A 124 -11.65 4.04 4.97
C GLU A 124 -10.28 4.43 5.54
N ILE A 125 -9.45 5.09 4.73
CA ILE A 125 -8.16 5.61 5.19
C ILE A 125 -8.38 6.67 6.28
N ALA A 126 -9.36 7.57 6.11
CA ALA A 126 -9.70 8.55 7.14
C ALA A 126 -10.16 7.88 8.46
N GLN A 127 -10.87 6.75 8.39
CA GLN A 127 -11.24 5.96 9.57
C GLN A 127 -10.00 5.43 10.30
N ILE A 128 -8.96 4.97 9.57
CA ILE A 128 -7.69 4.53 10.18
C ILE A 128 -7.06 5.69 10.96
N LEU A 129 -7.00 6.88 10.35
CA LEU A 129 -6.42 8.06 10.99
C LEU A 129 -7.18 8.47 12.25
N ALA A 130 -8.51 8.42 12.21
CA ALA A 130 -9.38 8.79 13.32
C ALA A 130 -9.36 7.77 14.47
N ALA A 131 -9.08 6.50 14.19
CA ALA A 131 -9.08 5.42 15.16
C ALA A 131 -7.74 5.25 15.90
N LEU A 132 -6.72 6.05 15.58
CA LEU A 132 -5.43 5.96 16.24
C LEU A 132 -5.56 6.35 17.71
N PRO A 133 -5.17 5.49 18.67
CA PRO A 133 -5.08 5.85 20.08
C PRO A 133 -4.14 7.03 20.31
N GLU A 134 -4.23 7.67 21.50
CA GLU A 134 -3.22 8.63 21.91
C GLU A 134 -1.82 8.02 21.84
N ALA A 135 -0.84 8.86 21.47
CA ALA A 135 0.53 8.39 21.30
C ALA A 135 1.18 8.01 22.66
N PRO A 136 1.91 6.87 22.72
CA PRO A 136 2.15 5.95 21.63
C PRO A 136 0.93 5.07 21.31
N GLY A 137 0.64 4.87 20.01
CA GLY A 137 -0.54 4.14 19.57
C GLY A 137 -0.36 3.45 18.23
N LEU A 138 -1.16 2.42 18.00
CA LEU A 138 -1.19 1.61 16.77
C LEU A 138 -2.62 1.42 16.28
N THR A 139 -2.86 1.57 14.96
CA THR A 139 -4.09 1.11 14.31
C THR A 139 -3.74 0.11 13.21
N LEU A 140 -4.41 -1.03 13.20
CA LEU A 140 -4.20 -2.12 12.25
C LEU A 140 -5.45 -2.41 11.44
N VAL A 141 -5.24 -2.70 10.15
CA VAL A 141 -6.27 -3.25 9.27
C VAL A 141 -5.76 -4.59 8.75
N PRO A 142 -6.37 -5.73 9.10
CA PRO A 142 -6.01 -7.02 8.56
C PRO A 142 -6.49 -7.17 7.11
N ASP A 143 -5.90 -8.13 6.39
CA ASP A 143 -6.44 -8.65 5.15
C ASP A 143 -7.81 -9.34 5.39
N ARG A 144 -8.49 -9.76 4.32
CA ARG A 144 -9.79 -10.44 4.39
C ARG A 144 -9.76 -11.77 5.17
N HIS A 145 -8.59 -12.39 5.29
CA HIS A 145 -8.39 -13.65 6.00
C HIS A 145 -7.99 -13.45 7.47
N GLY A 146 -7.64 -12.22 7.86
CA GLY A 146 -7.15 -11.91 9.20
C GLY A 146 -5.74 -12.41 9.48
N VAL A 147 -4.94 -12.63 8.45
CA VAL A 147 -3.56 -13.17 8.52
C VAL A 147 -2.52 -12.09 8.17
N GLY A 148 -2.75 -11.38 7.08
CA GLY A 148 -1.92 -10.26 6.62
C GLY A 148 -2.31 -8.92 7.26
N THR A 149 -1.50 -7.89 6.99
CA THR A 149 -1.74 -6.51 7.44
C THR A 149 -1.76 -5.59 6.23
N ASN A 150 -2.92 -4.99 5.95
CA ASN A 150 -3.16 -4.09 4.83
C ASN A 150 -3.20 -2.61 5.23
N GLY A 151 -3.27 -2.32 6.53
CA GLY A 151 -3.09 -0.98 7.09
C GLY A 151 -2.35 -1.06 8.42
N PHE A 152 -1.31 -0.24 8.57
CA PHE A 152 -0.50 -0.12 9.78
C PHE A 152 -0.21 1.36 10.03
N LEU A 153 -0.94 1.97 10.97
CA LEU A 153 -0.71 3.36 11.39
C LEU A 153 -0.10 3.38 12.77
N CYS A 154 1.09 3.92 12.89
CA CYS A 154 1.88 3.95 14.13
C CYS A 154 2.24 5.37 14.53
N SER A 155 2.16 5.68 15.82
CA SER A 155 2.58 6.96 16.41
C SER A 155 3.32 6.70 17.74
N PRO A 156 4.59 7.16 17.88
CA PRO A 156 5.46 7.65 16.83
C PRO A 156 5.77 6.56 15.77
N PRO A 157 6.35 6.89 14.62
CA PRO A 157 6.53 5.97 13.47
C PRO A 157 7.33 4.69 13.77
N ASP A 158 8.11 4.69 14.81
CA ASP A 158 9.00 3.59 15.26
C ASP A 158 8.56 2.93 16.58
N ALA A 159 7.39 3.31 17.12
CA ALA A 159 6.90 2.78 18.39
C ALA A 159 6.67 1.26 18.35
N VAL A 160 6.24 0.73 17.19
CA VAL A 160 6.10 -0.71 16.96
C VAL A 160 6.91 -1.09 15.72
N ALA A 161 7.78 -2.08 15.85
CA ALA A 161 8.59 -2.57 14.74
C ALA A 161 7.71 -3.20 13.64
N PRO A 162 7.96 -2.92 12.35
CA PRO A 162 7.21 -3.55 11.26
C PRO A 162 7.53 -5.06 11.20
N CYS A 163 6.48 -5.89 11.14
CA CYS A 163 6.54 -7.34 11.12
C CYS A 163 5.80 -7.94 9.92
N PHE A 164 5.82 -7.24 8.76
CA PHE A 164 5.17 -7.68 7.54
C PHE A 164 5.71 -9.04 7.05
N GLY A 165 4.86 -9.81 6.35
CA GLY A 165 5.12 -11.14 5.86
C GLY A 165 4.10 -12.15 6.41
N ALA A 166 4.49 -13.42 6.52
CA ALA A 166 3.60 -14.45 7.04
C ALA A 166 3.12 -14.08 8.46
N ASP A 167 1.81 -14.27 8.69
CA ASP A 167 1.13 -14.01 9.97
C ASP A 167 1.36 -12.58 10.52
N SER A 168 1.54 -11.61 9.61
CA SER A 168 1.93 -10.25 9.98
C SER A 168 0.92 -9.58 10.92
N PHE A 169 -0.37 -9.84 10.78
CA PHE A 169 -1.39 -9.26 11.65
C PHE A 169 -1.21 -9.70 13.12
N ALA A 170 -1.07 -10.99 13.36
CA ALA A 170 -0.83 -11.52 14.70
C ALA A 170 0.50 -11.01 15.29
N ARG A 171 1.56 -10.97 14.47
CA ARG A 171 2.89 -10.50 14.88
C ARG A 171 2.91 -9.01 15.24
N HIS A 172 2.17 -8.17 14.51
CA HIS A 172 2.04 -6.75 14.86
C HIS A 172 1.28 -6.56 16.19
N LEU A 173 0.21 -7.34 16.43
CA LEU A 173 -0.51 -7.30 17.70
C LEU A 173 0.38 -7.76 18.87
N GLU A 174 1.17 -8.79 18.66
CA GLU A 174 2.14 -9.28 19.67
C GLU A 174 3.19 -8.21 19.96
N ALA A 175 3.81 -7.63 18.93
CA ALA A 175 4.80 -6.58 19.09
C ALA A 175 4.24 -5.34 19.81
N ALA A 176 2.99 -4.95 19.54
CA ALA A 176 2.34 -3.85 20.27
C ALA A 176 2.11 -4.22 21.75
N ARG A 177 1.69 -5.46 22.03
CA ARG A 177 1.48 -5.94 23.40
C ARG A 177 2.80 -5.96 24.19
N ASP A 178 3.86 -6.47 23.57
CA ASP A 178 5.19 -6.56 24.21
C ASP A 178 5.76 -5.17 24.51
N ALA A 179 5.45 -4.19 23.66
CA ALA A 179 5.81 -2.79 23.85
C ALA A 179 4.84 -2.03 24.78
N ALA A 180 3.79 -2.66 25.30
CA ALA A 180 2.70 -2.03 26.06
C ALA A 180 2.03 -0.85 25.33
N ILE A 181 1.91 -0.94 24.00
CA ILE A 181 1.30 0.08 23.13
C ILE A 181 -0.15 -0.32 22.84
N PRO A 182 -1.14 0.59 23.08
CA PRO A 182 -2.53 0.34 22.74
C PRO A 182 -2.71 0.19 21.23
N ALA A 183 -3.43 -0.86 20.82
CA ALA A 183 -3.70 -1.16 19.43
C ALA A 183 -5.21 -1.20 19.15
N THR A 184 -5.65 -0.46 18.13
CA THR A 184 -7.01 -0.52 17.57
C THR A 184 -6.99 -1.38 16.31
N VAL A 185 -8.01 -2.21 16.13
CA VAL A 185 -8.18 -3.03 14.91
C VAL A 185 -9.44 -2.60 14.19
N LEU A 186 -9.32 -2.25 12.92
CA LEU A 186 -10.44 -1.94 12.03
C LEU A 186 -10.56 -3.01 10.95
N ARG A 187 -11.80 -3.36 10.59
CA ARG A 187 -12.09 -4.20 9.43
C ARG A 187 -12.76 -3.36 8.37
N LEU A 188 -12.04 -3.07 7.30
CA LEU A 188 -12.41 -2.13 6.24
C LEU A 188 -12.48 -2.89 4.91
N PRO A 189 -13.67 -3.05 4.32
CA PRO A 189 -13.88 -3.92 3.15
C PRO A 189 -13.00 -3.60 1.94
N GLY A 190 -12.80 -2.31 1.61
CA GLY A 190 -11.96 -1.88 0.49
C GLY A 190 -10.48 -2.14 0.73
N LEU A 191 -10.03 -2.07 1.98
CA LEU A 191 -8.66 -2.36 2.37
C LEU A 191 -8.41 -3.84 2.68
N ALA A 192 -9.47 -4.64 2.79
CA ALA A 192 -9.33 -6.06 3.13
C ALA A 192 -8.88 -6.92 1.94
N LEU A 193 -9.09 -6.46 0.69
CA LEU A 193 -8.80 -7.23 -0.52
C LEU A 193 -7.50 -6.76 -1.19
N ASP A 194 -6.42 -7.43 -0.89
CA ASP A 194 -5.18 -7.40 -1.68
C ASP A 194 -5.24 -8.46 -2.80
N ILE A 195 -4.71 -8.12 -3.97
CA ILE A 195 -4.79 -9.01 -5.15
C ILE A 195 -3.50 -9.81 -5.30
N ASP A 196 -3.44 -11.00 -4.76
CA ASP A 196 -2.29 -11.89 -4.82
C ASP A 196 -2.54 -13.17 -5.63
N THR A 197 -3.76 -13.68 -5.61
CA THR A 197 -4.12 -14.97 -6.21
C THR A 197 -5.18 -14.81 -7.32
N PRO A 198 -5.39 -15.84 -8.17
CA PRO A 198 -6.50 -15.83 -9.13
C PRO A 198 -7.89 -15.72 -8.48
N GLU A 199 -8.02 -16.12 -7.22
CA GLU A 199 -9.26 -15.97 -6.45
C GLU A 199 -9.47 -14.51 -6.05
N ASP A 200 -8.43 -13.82 -5.56
CA ASP A 200 -8.50 -12.38 -5.26
C ASP A 200 -8.83 -11.58 -6.51
N LEU A 201 -8.20 -11.94 -7.64
CA LEU A 201 -8.47 -11.30 -8.93
C LEU A 201 -9.94 -11.46 -9.35
N ARG A 202 -10.55 -12.64 -9.14
CA ARG A 202 -11.99 -12.86 -9.42
C ARG A 202 -12.85 -12.01 -8.49
N ALA A 203 -12.58 -12.03 -7.20
CA ALA A 203 -13.31 -11.23 -6.22
C ALA A 203 -13.22 -9.72 -6.55
N PHE A 204 -12.04 -9.24 -6.94
CA PHE A 204 -11.85 -7.86 -7.39
C PHE A 204 -12.67 -7.52 -8.64
N MET A 205 -12.71 -8.42 -9.63
CA MET A 205 -13.47 -8.19 -10.88
C MET A 205 -14.99 -8.13 -10.67
N GLU A 206 -15.51 -8.66 -9.56
CA GLU A 206 -16.90 -8.58 -9.15
C GLU A 206 -17.21 -7.31 -8.33
N ALA A 207 -16.17 -6.63 -7.83
CA ALA A 207 -16.32 -5.42 -7.05
C ALA A 207 -16.77 -4.23 -7.92
N PRO A 208 -17.63 -3.34 -7.39
CA PRO A 208 -18.11 -2.18 -8.13
C PRO A 208 -17.04 -1.10 -8.27
N GLY A 209 -17.16 -0.31 -9.31
CA GLY A 209 -16.39 0.90 -9.53
C GLY A 209 -15.30 0.78 -10.60
N PRO A 210 -15.01 1.88 -11.32
CA PRO A 210 -13.90 1.94 -12.24
C PRO A 210 -12.62 2.30 -11.48
N THR A 211 -11.63 1.41 -11.52
CA THR A 211 -10.26 1.68 -11.02
C THR A 211 -9.25 1.54 -12.17
N TRP A 212 -8.04 2.03 -11.98
CA TRP A 212 -6.93 1.80 -12.91
C TRP A 212 -6.64 0.31 -13.09
N ALA A 213 -6.73 -0.47 -12.02
CA ALA A 213 -6.56 -1.91 -12.04
C ALA A 213 -7.63 -2.60 -12.92
N HIS A 214 -8.91 -2.19 -12.84
CA HIS A 214 -9.95 -2.68 -13.75
C HIS A 214 -9.64 -2.33 -15.22
N ALA A 215 -9.16 -1.12 -15.49
CA ALA A 215 -8.79 -0.70 -16.84
C ALA A 215 -7.61 -1.52 -17.38
N ALA A 216 -6.58 -1.75 -16.57
CA ALA A 216 -5.42 -2.56 -16.92
C ALA A 216 -5.82 -4.01 -17.26
N LEU A 217 -6.70 -4.62 -16.47
CA LEU A 217 -7.18 -5.98 -16.72
C LEU A 217 -8.02 -6.08 -18.00
N ARG A 218 -8.86 -5.07 -18.29
CA ARG A 218 -9.60 -5.02 -19.57
C ARG A 218 -8.65 -4.92 -20.75
N ALA A 219 -7.63 -4.07 -20.67
CA ALA A 219 -6.62 -3.91 -21.72
C ALA A 219 -5.84 -5.21 -21.97
N ALA A 220 -5.42 -5.90 -20.90
CA ALA A 220 -4.71 -7.18 -20.98
C ALA A 220 -5.56 -8.27 -21.68
N ARG A 221 -6.86 -8.34 -21.38
CA ARG A 221 -7.78 -9.28 -22.05
C ARG A 221 -7.96 -8.97 -23.54
N SER A 222 -8.00 -7.71 -23.94
CA SER A 222 -8.13 -7.29 -25.32
C SER A 222 -6.84 -7.53 -26.13
N ALA A 223 -5.69 -7.53 -25.48
CA ALA A 223 -4.39 -7.78 -26.10
C ALA A 223 -4.05 -9.28 -26.23
N ALA A 224 -4.74 -10.16 -25.49
CA ALA A 224 -4.56 -11.60 -25.62
C ALA A 224 -5.06 -12.04 -27.02
N PRO A 225 -4.25 -12.73 -27.84
CA PRO A 225 -4.69 -13.21 -29.14
C PRO A 225 -5.90 -14.13 -28.93
N LEU A 226 -6.99 -13.89 -29.67
CA LEU A 226 -8.09 -14.81 -29.77
C LEU A 226 -7.49 -16.17 -30.14
N ALA A 227 -7.58 -17.15 -29.24
CA ALA A 227 -7.29 -18.53 -29.57
C ALA A 227 -8.26 -18.91 -30.67
N VAL A 228 -7.81 -18.85 -31.92
CA VAL A 228 -8.52 -19.37 -33.06
C VAL A 228 -8.65 -20.86 -32.82
N GLY A 229 -9.81 -21.26 -32.32
CA GLY A 229 -10.18 -22.65 -32.19
C GLY A 229 -10.11 -23.29 -33.56
N GLY A 230 -8.99 -23.96 -33.83
CA GLY A 230 -8.86 -24.86 -34.95
C GLY A 230 -9.73 -26.08 -34.68
N ALA A 231 -10.95 -26.04 -35.15
CA ALA A 231 -11.71 -27.25 -35.38
C ALA A 231 -11.00 -28.08 -36.46
N ARG A 232 -10.55 -29.28 -36.10
CA ARG A 232 -10.47 -30.43 -37.03
C ARG A 232 -10.82 -31.69 -36.24
#